data_15e6f2846e619ff8b77070e014cc6cd3
#
_entry.id   15e6f2846e619ff8b77070e014cc6cd3
#
_cell.length_a   1.000
_cell.length_b   1.000
_cell.length_c   1.000
_cell.angle_alpha   90.00
_cell.angle_beta   90.00
_cell.angle_gamma   90.00
#
_symmetry.space_group_name_H-M   'P 1'
#
loop_
_entity.id
_entity.type
_entity.pdbx_description
1 polymer ?
#
loop_
_entity_poly.entity_id
_entity_poly.type
_entity_poly.pdbx_seq_one_letter_code
_entity_poly.pdbx_strand_id
1 'polypeptide(L)'
;MPILEISIVAVLIVLNGVFAMSELAIVSSKKVLLRKKAEQGSRAAKAALALADDTGRFLPTVQIGITLIGILAGAFSGATIAEHLVVYLEPLIGDKDSAEFAAVTLVVMVVTYATLIIGELVPKELALRKPEKFAMLIALPITWLAKWTSPLVWGMRKSCNAVLFLLGASDQYKPTVTQEEVKALIEEGSESGVFEINEKNMIVGVMRLADKPVRAFMVPRIDVEMLAVDAGLDDVLELLKTTCYSRFLVYEDDTDNILGILHTRDVLTMLLDKNDLNIRQMVKKVPVFSET
;
A
#
# COMPACT_ATOMS: atom_id res chain seq x y z
N MET A 1 48.21 19.69 6.47
CA MET A 1 48.15 18.46 5.60
C MET A 1 46.80 18.42 4.86
N PRO A 2 46.67 19.15 3.75
CA PRO A 2 45.34 19.30 3.09
C PRO A 2 44.73 17.97 2.56
N ILE A 3 45.58 16.99 2.25
CA ILE A 3 45.13 15.70 1.69
C ILE A 3 44.29 14.89 2.71
N LEU A 4 44.70 14.89 3.98
CA LEU A 4 43.93 14.17 5.03
C LEU A 4 42.53 14.79 5.24
N GLU A 5 42.46 16.11 5.26
CA GLU A 5 41.25 16.89 5.49
C GLU A 5 40.27 16.72 4.33
N ILE A 6 40.76 16.82 3.08
CA ILE A 6 39.97 16.53 1.87
C ILE A 6 39.48 15.08 1.88
N SER A 7 40.33 14.14 2.32
CA SER A 7 39.94 12.73 2.41
C SER A 7 38.82 12.51 3.45
N ILE A 8 38.87 13.19 4.60
CA ILE A 8 37.80 13.12 5.62
C ILE A 8 36.49 13.64 5.04
N VAL A 9 36.52 14.82 4.40
CA VAL A 9 35.31 15.40 3.80
C VAL A 9 34.75 14.46 2.70
N ALA A 10 35.62 13.90 1.84
CA ALA A 10 35.20 12.95 0.82
C ALA A 10 34.56 11.70 1.41
N VAL A 11 35.11 11.14 2.49
CA VAL A 11 34.50 10.00 3.20
C VAL A 11 33.15 10.37 3.81
N LEU A 12 33.03 11.57 4.40
CA LEU A 12 31.75 12.04 4.95
C LEU A 12 30.69 12.20 3.85
N ILE A 13 31.08 12.74 2.68
CA ILE A 13 30.16 12.86 1.52
C ILE A 13 29.67 11.48 1.05
N VAL A 14 30.58 10.52 0.91
CA VAL A 14 30.22 9.15 0.51
C VAL A 14 29.31 8.49 1.57
N LEU A 15 29.62 8.67 2.85
CA LEU A 15 28.80 8.15 3.94
C LEU A 15 27.39 8.78 3.93
N ASN A 16 27.29 10.09 3.66
CA ASN A 16 26.00 10.77 3.44
C ASN A 16 25.21 10.10 2.31
N GLY A 17 25.89 9.78 1.21
CA GLY A 17 25.29 9.08 0.07
C GLY A 17 24.74 7.69 0.43
N VAL A 18 25.42 6.95 1.31
CA VAL A 18 24.91 5.66 1.81
C VAL A 18 23.63 5.85 2.61
N PHE A 19 23.55 6.86 3.45
CA PHE A 19 22.30 7.17 4.19
C PHE A 19 21.18 7.62 3.25
N ALA A 20 21.46 8.55 2.33
CA ALA A 20 20.47 9.01 1.35
C ALA A 20 19.94 7.87 0.45
N MET A 21 20.86 6.98 0.02
CA MET A 21 20.51 5.76 -0.72
C MET A 21 19.64 4.82 0.14
N SER A 22 19.95 4.68 1.43
CA SER A 22 19.20 3.80 2.34
C SER A 22 17.77 4.27 2.52
N GLU A 23 17.57 5.57 2.69
CA GLU A 23 16.26 6.18 2.82
C GLU A 23 15.36 5.81 1.64
N LEU A 24 15.82 6.12 0.43
CA LEU A 24 15.00 5.93 -0.76
C LEU A 24 14.86 4.46 -1.16
N ALA A 25 15.90 3.64 -0.95
CA ALA A 25 15.84 2.20 -1.22
C ALA A 25 14.80 1.47 -0.37
N ILE A 26 14.72 1.77 0.93
CA ILE A 26 13.74 1.14 1.84
C ILE A 26 12.31 1.61 1.51
N VAL A 27 12.11 2.93 1.31
CA VAL A 27 10.79 3.51 1.04
C VAL A 27 10.24 3.04 -0.32
N SER A 28 11.10 2.96 -1.35
CA SER A 28 10.68 2.57 -2.72
C SER A 28 10.67 1.07 -2.94
N SER A 29 11.14 0.25 -1.99
CA SER A 29 11.18 -1.20 -2.15
C SER A 29 9.79 -1.83 -2.08
N LYS A 30 9.50 -2.77 -2.99
CA LYS A 30 8.26 -3.53 -2.98
C LYS A 30 8.27 -4.57 -1.85
N LYS A 31 7.45 -4.33 -0.81
CA LYS A 31 7.36 -5.22 0.37
C LYS A 31 7.09 -6.68 -0.01
N VAL A 32 6.30 -6.92 -1.07
CA VAL A 32 6.00 -8.27 -1.57
C VAL A 32 7.27 -9.00 -2.02
N LEU A 33 8.18 -8.31 -2.74
CA LEU A 33 9.44 -8.89 -3.19
C LEU A 33 10.41 -9.16 -2.03
N LEU A 34 10.46 -8.24 -1.05
CA LEU A 34 11.26 -8.44 0.16
C LEU A 34 10.74 -9.62 0.97
N ARG A 35 9.42 -9.76 1.11
CA ARG A 35 8.78 -10.89 1.83
C ARG A 35 9.12 -12.23 1.18
N LYS A 36 8.98 -12.35 -0.14
CA LYS A 36 9.34 -13.55 -0.89
C LYS A 36 10.80 -13.97 -0.65
N LYS A 37 11.74 -13.01 -0.67
CA LYS A 37 13.16 -13.28 -0.39
C LYS A 37 13.41 -13.60 1.09
N ALA A 38 12.67 -13.01 2.02
CA ALA A 38 12.75 -13.32 3.44
C ALA A 38 12.28 -14.75 3.75
N GLU A 39 11.23 -15.22 3.07
CA GLU A 39 10.74 -16.62 3.15
C GLU A 39 11.77 -17.61 2.58
N GLN A 40 12.54 -17.20 1.58
CA GLN A 40 13.68 -17.97 1.04
C GLN A 40 14.91 -18.00 1.97
N GLY A 41 14.81 -17.44 3.18
CA GLY A 41 15.85 -17.50 4.20
C GLY A 41 16.81 -16.31 4.22
N SER A 42 16.64 -15.27 3.39
CA SER A 42 17.53 -14.11 3.39
C SER A 42 17.37 -13.25 4.65
N ARG A 43 18.42 -13.20 5.50
CA ARG A 43 18.47 -12.34 6.68
C ARG A 43 18.41 -10.84 6.32
N ALA A 44 19.07 -10.46 5.22
CA ALA A 44 19.07 -9.08 4.74
C ALA A 44 17.67 -8.64 4.29
N ALA A 45 16.90 -9.53 3.61
CA ALA A 45 15.53 -9.24 3.21
C ALA A 45 14.59 -9.13 4.42
N LYS A 46 14.77 -9.97 5.46
CA LYS A 46 14.01 -9.84 6.73
C LYS A 46 14.29 -8.51 7.42
N ALA A 47 15.56 -8.09 7.48
CA ALA A 47 15.93 -6.80 8.06
C ALA A 47 15.36 -5.62 7.25
N ALA A 48 15.45 -5.66 5.91
CA ALA A 48 14.89 -4.63 5.03
C ALA A 48 13.37 -4.53 5.18
N LEU A 49 12.67 -5.66 5.24
CA LEU A 49 11.22 -5.71 5.45
C LEU A 49 10.84 -5.11 6.81
N ALA A 50 11.56 -5.44 7.88
CA ALA A 50 11.32 -4.89 9.21
C ALA A 50 11.50 -3.36 9.25
N LEU A 51 12.50 -2.81 8.53
CA LEU A 51 12.69 -1.36 8.39
C LEU A 51 11.57 -0.71 7.56
N ALA A 52 11.11 -1.37 6.50
CA ALA A 52 10.01 -0.90 5.64
C ALA A 52 8.65 -0.96 6.35
N ASP A 53 8.48 -1.85 7.35
CA ASP A 53 7.27 -1.94 8.16
C ASP A 53 7.26 -0.91 9.31
N ASP A 54 8.42 -0.50 9.83
CA ASP A 54 8.56 0.53 10.88
C ASP A 54 9.28 1.78 10.34
N THR A 55 8.69 2.42 9.34
CA THR A 55 9.20 3.68 8.77
C THR A 55 9.27 4.80 9.82
N GLY A 56 8.39 4.77 10.81
CA GLY A 56 8.37 5.74 11.91
C GLY A 56 9.62 5.73 12.79
N ARG A 57 10.34 4.61 12.85
CA ARG A 57 11.67 4.52 13.51
C ARG A 57 12.81 4.69 12.51
N PHE A 58 12.65 4.15 11.33
CA PHE A 58 13.69 4.13 10.31
C PHE A 58 14.02 5.53 9.80
N LEU A 59 13.03 6.31 9.34
CA LEU A 59 13.26 7.62 8.73
C LEU A 59 13.98 8.61 9.68
N PRO A 60 13.56 8.79 10.94
CA PRO A 60 14.29 9.65 11.86
C PRO A 60 15.74 9.18 12.13
N THR A 61 15.98 7.85 12.17
CA THR A 61 17.35 7.32 12.34
C THR A 61 18.26 7.74 11.21
N VAL A 62 17.81 7.57 9.97
CA VAL A 62 18.58 7.96 8.77
C VAL A 62 18.74 9.47 8.71
N GLN A 63 17.70 10.24 9.04
CA GLN A 63 17.75 11.70 9.03
C GLN A 63 18.77 12.26 10.04
N ILE A 64 18.87 11.66 11.23
CA ILE A 64 19.92 12.00 12.21
C ILE A 64 21.31 11.79 11.56
N GLY A 65 21.51 10.65 10.88
CA GLY A 65 22.78 10.35 10.20
C GLY A 65 23.13 11.38 9.13
N ILE A 66 22.19 11.67 8.23
CA ILE A 66 22.37 12.66 7.14
C ILE A 66 22.69 14.04 7.73
N THR A 67 21.91 14.50 8.71
CA THR A 67 22.10 15.82 9.32
C THR A 67 23.45 15.91 10.04
N LEU A 68 23.80 14.92 10.85
CA LEU A 68 25.07 14.90 11.59
C LEU A 68 26.28 14.91 10.64
N ILE A 69 26.24 14.08 9.61
CA ILE A 69 27.32 14.01 8.61
C ILE A 69 27.42 15.32 7.84
N GLY A 70 26.28 15.93 7.45
CA GLY A 70 26.26 17.21 6.76
C GLY A 70 26.87 18.33 7.60
N ILE A 71 26.53 18.41 8.90
CA ILE A 71 27.13 19.38 9.83
C ILE A 71 28.63 19.14 9.99
N LEU A 72 29.07 17.89 10.16
CA LEU A 72 30.48 17.56 10.28
C LEU A 72 31.27 17.91 9.01
N ALA A 73 30.75 17.58 7.83
CA ALA A 73 31.38 17.91 6.55
C ALA A 73 31.48 19.43 6.37
N GLY A 74 30.43 20.19 6.71
CA GLY A 74 30.46 21.65 6.66
C GLY A 74 31.47 22.28 7.63
N ALA A 75 31.50 21.81 8.89
CA ALA A 75 32.42 22.30 9.90
C ALA A 75 33.89 22.02 9.54
N PHE A 76 34.17 20.79 9.11
CA PHE A 76 35.53 20.42 8.69
C PHE A 76 36.00 21.19 7.45
N SER A 77 35.13 21.35 6.45
CA SER A 77 35.51 22.05 5.21
C SER A 77 35.72 23.55 5.45
N GLY A 78 34.90 24.21 6.27
CA GLY A 78 34.98 25.62 6.58
C GLY A 78 36.20 25.96 7.44
N ALA A 79 36.51 25.13 8.45
CA ALA A 79 37.58 25.40 9.40
C ALA A 79 39.00 25.09 8.82
N THR A 80 39.15 24.05 8.00
CA THR A 80 40.45 23.53 7.61
C THR A 80 40.80 23.78 6.15
N ILE A 81 39.89 23.46 5.23
CA ILE A 81 40.17 23.62 3.78
C ILE A 81 40.21 25.11 3.40
N ALA A 82 39.33 25.92 4.01
CA ALA A 82 39.28 27.35 3.74
C ALA A 82 40.61 28.07 4.18
N GLU A 83 41.13 27.73 5.36
CA GLU A 83 42.41 28.29 5.81
C GLU A 83 43.57 28.08 4.81
N HIS A 84 43.64 26.89 4.24
CA HIS A 84 44.66 26.60 3.22
C HIS A 84 44.45 27.43 1.94
N LEU A 85 43.18 27.69 1.58
CA LEU A 85 42.88 28.44 0.38
C LEU A 85 43.12 29.95 0.53
N VAL A 86 43.01 30.49 1.75
CA VAL A 86 43.29 31.89 2.06
C VAL A 86 44.73 32.24 1.65
N VAL A 87 45.73 31.38 1.93
CA VAL A 87 47.15 31.59 1.60
C VAL A 87 47.36 31.86 0.09
N TYR A 88 46.53 31.28 -0.76
CA TYR A 88 46.60 31.50 -2.22
C TYR A 88 45.77 32.69 -2.68
N LEU A 89 44.71 33.06 -1.98
CA LEU A 89 43.80 34.15 -2.37
C LEU A 89 44.27 35.50 -1.82
N GLU A 90 44.93 35.56 -0.67
CA GLU A 90 45.40 36.79 -0.04
C GLU A 90 46.30 37.62 -0.97
N PRO A 91 47.28 37.02 -1.70
CA PRO A 91 48.12 37.77 -2.65
C PRO A 91 47.34 38.33 -3.86
N LEU A 92 46.21 37.76 -4.19
CA LEU A 92 45.41 38.16 -5.34
C LEU A 92 44.41 39.26 -4.98
N ILE A 93 43.83 39.22 -3.78
CA ILE A 93 42.79 40.13 -3.31
C ILE A 93 43.40 41.36 -2.60
N GLY A 94 44.57 41.19 -1.97
CA GLY A 94 45.30 42.26 -1.29
C GLY A 94 44.77 42.61 0.10
N ASP A 95 43.69 41.98 0.55
CA ASP A 95 43.09 42.15 1.87
C ASP A 95 42.76 40.80 2.48
N LYS A 96 43.23 40.56 3.70
CA LYS A 96 43.09 39.26 4.37
C LYS A 96 41.66 38.89 4.69
N ASP A 97 40.83 39.84 5.16
CA ASP A 97 39.46 39.58 5.56
C ASP A 97 38.59 39.23 4.33
N SER A 98 38.81 39.94 3.22
CA SER A 98 38.18 39.65 1.94
C SER A 98 38.60 38.32 1.35
N ALA A 99 39.90 37.94 1.49
CA ALA A 99 40.42 36.66 1.05
C ALA A 99 39.84 35.49 1.88
N GLU A 100 39.71 35.66 3.18
CA GLU A 100 39.06 34.67 4.07
C GLU A 100 37.61 34.45 3.72
N PHE A 101 36.82 35.53 3.55
CA PHE A 101 35.41 35.43 3.12
C PHE A 101 35.26 34.73 1.76
N ALA A 102 36.13 35.09 0.79
CA ALA A 102 36.11 34.47 -0.54
C ALA A 102 36.48 32.98 -0.47
N ALA A 103 37.52 32.63 0.33
CA ALA A 103 37.93 31.24 0.52
C ALA A 103 36.83 30.37 1.13
N VAL A 104 36.22 30.83 2.24
CA VAL A 104 35.10 30.13 2.89
C VAL A 104 33.93 29.97 1.93
N THR A 105 33.57 31.02 1.23
CA THR A 105 32.44 31.00 0.27
C THR A 105 32.70 29.98 -0.85
N LEU A 106 33.90 29.99 -1.43
CA LEU A 106 34.23 29.07 -2.52
C LEU A 106 34.26 27.61 -2.03
N VAL A 107 34.87 27.34 -0.88
CA VAL A 107 34.91 25.97 -0.29
C VAL A 107 33.50 25.48 0.02
N VAL A 108 32.68 26.32 0.64
CA VAL A 108 31.27 25.97 0.95
C VAL A 108 30.51 25.64 -0.34
N MET A 109 30.65 26.44 -1.40
CA MET A 109 29.97 26.18 -2.69
C MET A 109 30.44 24.83 -3.29
N VAL A 110 31.72 24.58 -3.35
CA VAL A 110 32.26 23.33 -3.93
C VAL A 110 31.86 22.12 -3.12
N VAL A 111 31.98 22.18 -1.78
CA VAL A 111 31.59 21.06 -0.90
C VAL A 111 30.10 20.82 -0.93
N THR A 112 29.29 21.88 -0.94
CA THR A 112 27.80 21.75 -1.08
C THR A 112 27.44 21.09 -2.40
N TYR A 113 28.02 21.53 -3.51
CA TYR A 113 27.81 20.94 -4.82
C TYR A 113 28.21 19.46 -4.86
N ALA A 114 29.38 19.12 -4.34
CA ALA A 114 29.86 17.74 -4.25
C ALA A 114 28.93 16.87 -3.36
N THR A 115 28.46 17.41 -2.22
CA THR A 115 27.54 16.74 -1.31
C THR A 115 26.19 16.50 -1.96
N LEU A 116 25.63 17.47 -2.68
CA LEU A 116 24.38 17.31 -3.40
C LEU A 116 24.49 16.24 -4.49
N ILE A 117 25.55 16.25 -5.30
CA ILE A 117 25.67 15.29 -6.41
C ILE A 117 26.04 13.89 -5.88
N ILE A 118 27.16 13.79 -5.16
CA ILE A 118 27.75 12.49 -4.76
C ILE A 118 27.09 11.97 -3.47
N GLY A 119 26.75 12.87 -2.55
CA GLY A 119 26.20 12.54 -1.25
C GLY A 119 24.66 12.40 -1.23
N GLU A 120 23.96 12.79 -2.30
CA GLU A 120 22.49 12.75 -2.28
C GLU A 120 21.87 12.31 -3.61
N LEU A 121 22.02 13.06 -4.71
CA LEU A 121 21.29 12.83 -5.95
C LEU A 121 21.65 11.51 -6.62
N VAL A 122 22.95 11.25 -6.83
CA VAL A 122 23.41 10.01 -7.48
C VAL A 122 23.04 8.77 -6.67
N PRO A 123 23.26 8.71 -5.34
CA PRO A 123 22.83 7.59 -4.51
C PRO A 123 21.32 7.35 -4.52
N LYS A 124 20.51 8.41 -4.48
CA LYS A 124 19.04 8.31 -4.57
C LYS A 124 18.60 7.76 -5.93
N GLU A 125 19.17 8.23 -7.03
CA GLU A 125 18.88 7.72 -8.37
C GLU A 125 19.25 6.23 -8.51
N LEU A 126 20.38 5.81 -7.96
CA LEU A 126 20.79 4.40 -7.93
C LEU A 126 19.81 3.54 -7.12
N ALA A 127 19.33 4.06 -5.99
CA ALA A 127 18.35 3.40 -5.15
C ALA A 127 17.04 3.16 -5.90
N LEU A 128 16.53 4.12 -6.67
CA LEU A 128 15.32 4.00 -7.46
C LEU A 128 15.41 2.94 -8.56
N ARG A 129 16.58 2.77 -9.14
CA ARG A 129 16.78 1.77 -10.23
C ARG A 129 16.70 0.32 -9.74
N LYS A 130 17.15 0.02 -8.53
CA LYS A 130 17.16 -1.34 -7.95
C LYS A 130 16.91 -1.30 -6.45
N PRO A 131 15.71 -0.85 -6.00
CA PRO A 131 15.45 -0.54 -4.60
C PRO A 131 15.63 -1.75 -3.69
N GLU A 132 15.15 -2.94 -4.06
CA GLU A 132 15.23 -4.13 -3.21
C GLU A 132 16.68 -4.61 -3.01
N LYS A 133 17.55 -4.45 -4.05
CA LYS A 133 18.95 -4.83 -3.94
C LYS A 133 19.69 -3.95 -2.94
N PHE A 134 19.53 -2.62 -3.06
CA PHE A 134 20.16 -1.68 -2.16
C PHE A 134 19.56 -1.72 -0.77
N ALA A 135 18.23 -1.86 -0.64
CA ALA A 135 17.57 -2.06 0.65
C ALA A 135 18.15 -3.24 1.42
N MET A 136 18.33 -4.39 0.77
CA MET A 136 18.93 -5.56 1.41
C MET A 136 20.42 -5.36 1.77
N LEU A 137 21.19 -4.64 0.92
CA LEU A 137 22.62 -4.40 1.16
C LEU A 137 22.85 -3.60 2.44
N ILE A 138 22.01 -2.58 2.67
CA ILE A 138 22.19 -1.63 3.77
C ILE A 138 21.33 -1.93 5.01
N ALA A 139 20.36 -2.88 4.91
CA ALA A 139 19.42 -3.16 5.99
C ALA A 139 20.10 -3.56 7.30
N LEU A 140 21.08 -4.42 7.25
CA LEU A 140 21.77 -4.92 8.47
C LEU A 140 22.53 -3.81 9.22
N PRO A 141 23.40 -3.00 8.57
CA PRO A 141 24.06 -1.86 9.22
C PRO A 141 23.07 -0.84 9.80
N ILE A 142 22.02 -0.50 9.02
CA ILE A 142 21.01 0.46 9.46
C ILE A 142 20.19 -0.08 10.62
N THR A 143 19.83 -1.37 10.64
CA THR A 143 19.12 -1.98 11.77
C THR A 143 19.96 -1.90 13.06
N TRP A 144 21.26 -2.10 12.97
CA TRP A 144 22.17 -1.94 14.11
C TRP A 144 22.19 -0.49 14.58
N LEU A 145 22.35 0.47 13.67
CA LEU A 145 22.34 1.89 13.98
C LEU A 145 21.00 2.32 14.61
N ALA A 146 19.88 1.87 14.07
CA ALA A 146 18.54 2.17 14.59
C ALA A 146 18.34 1.70 16.04
N LYS A 147 18.99 0.61 16.44
CA LYS A 147 18.98 0.17 17.85
C LYS A 147 19.72 1.14 18.76
N TRP A 148 20.89 1.62 18.33
CA TRP A 148 21.71 2.55 19.10
C TRP A 148 21.08 3.95 19.19
N THR A 149 20.49 4.41 18.11
CA THR A 149 19.83 5.73 18.07
C THR A 149 18.41 5.72 18.65
N SER A 150 17.89 4.54 19.03
CA SER A 150 16.51 4.38 19.54
C SER A 150 16.11 5.35 20.65
N PRO A 151 16.92 5.62 21.72
CA PRO A 151 16.54 6.58 22.76
C PRO A 151 16.43 8.02 22.23
N LEU A 152 17.33 8.39 21.29
CA LEU A 152 17.31 9.72 20.66
C LEU A 152 16.06 9.87 19.76
N VAL A 153 15.78 8.86 18.93
CA VAL A 153 14.57 8.81 18.07
C VAL A 153 13.30 8.87 18.91
N TRP A 154 13.24 8.18 20.03
CA TRP A 154 12.12 8.26 20.96
C TRP A 154 11.91 9.70 21.48
N GLY A 155 12.97 10.38 21.91
CA GLY A 155 12.94 11.78 22.33
C GLY A 155 12.43 12.72 21.24
N MET A 156 12.96 12.57 20.01
CA MET A 156 12.52 13.35 18.84
C MET A 156 11.03 13.14 18.52
N ARG A 157 10.55 11.89 18.54
CA ARG A 157 9.12 11.58 18.32
C ARG A 157 8.24 12.22 19.38
N LYS A 158 8.67 12.19 20.63
CA LYS A 158 7.94 12.83 21.74
C LYS A 158 7.86 14.34 21.56
N SER A 159 8.95 14.98 21.17
CA SER A 159 9.01 16.41 20.84
C SER A 159 8.14 16.75 19.63
N CYS A 160 8.20 15.96 18.57
CA CYS A 160 7.36 16.14 17.39
C CYS A 160 5.87 16.05 17.74
N ASN A 161 5.46 15.02 18.50
CA ASN A 161 4.08 14.87 18.95
C ASN A 161 3.62 16.02 19.83
N ALA A 162 4.49 16.56 20.68
CA ALA A 162 4.18 17.75 21.49
C ALA A 162 3.91 18.98 20.60
N VAL A 163 4.71 19.20 19.56
CA VAL A 163 4.50 20.28 18.59
C VAL A 163 3.20 20.06 17.81
N LEU A 164 2.94 18.83 17.33
CA LEU A 164 1.70 18.51 16.62
C LEU A 164 0.46 18.73 17.52
N PHE A 165 0.56 18.37 18.79
CA PHE A 165 -0.51 18.64 19.76
C PHE A 165 -0.77 20.14 19.91
N LEU A 166 0.29 20.97 20.00
CA LEU A 166 0.17 22.42 20.07
C LEU A 166 -0.45 23.04 18.82
N LEU A 167 -0.22 22.41 17.64
CA LEU A 167 -0.78 22.82 16.35
C LEU A 167 -2.19 22.26 16.11
N GLY A 168 -2.76 21.49 17.03
CA GLY A 168 -4.09 20.87 16.87
C GLY A 168 -4.14 19.71 15.87
N ALA A 169 -3.00 19.19 15.42
CA ALA A 169 -2.87 18.13 14.43
C ALA A 169 -2.63 16.74 15.07
N SER A 170 -3.31 16.44 16.18
CA SER A 170 -3.07 15.21 16.96
C SER A 170 -3.81 13.97 16.43
N ASP A 171 -4.51 14.05 15.31
CA ASP A 171 -5.25 12.92 14.75
C ASP A 171 -4.30 11.82 14.27
N GLN A 172 -4.48 10.63 14.83
CA GLN A 172 -3.81 9.43 14.38
C GLN A 172 -4.38 9.01 13.01
N TYR A 173 -3.71 9.41 11.94
CA TYR A 173 -3.98 8.87 10.61
C TYR A 173 -3.73 7.36 10.62
N LYS A 174 -4.81 6.58 10.68
CA LYS A 174 -4.76 5.14 10.39
C LYS A 174 -5.03 5.01 8.89
N PRO A 175 -4.06 4.58 8.10
CA PRO A 175 -4.32 4.27 6.70
C PRO A 175 -5.28 3.07 6.65
N THR A 176 -6.53 3.36 6.43
CA THR A 176 -7.55 2.34 6.12
C THR A 176 -7.59 2.26 4.61
N VAL A 177 -7.28 1.09 4.05
CA VAL A 177 -7.46 0.87 2.61
C VAL A 177 -8.93 1.07 2.30
N THR A 178 -9.25 2.04 1.46
CA THR A 178 -10.61 2.35 1.05
C THR A 178 -11.00 1.52 -0.17
N GLN A 179 -12.30 1.39 -0.40
CA GLN A 179 -12.81 0.69 -1.58
C GLN A 179 -12.41 1.42 -2.88
N GLU A 180 -12.31 2.75 -2.83
CA GLU A 180 -11.85 3.59 -3.92
C GLU A 180 -10.39 3.31 -4.26
N GLU A 181 -9.53 3.14 -3.24
CA GLU A 181 -8.12 2.81 -3.44
C GLU A 181 -7.93 1.43 -4.08
N VAL A 182 -8.73 0.45 -3.66
CA VAL A 182 -8.73 -0.89 -4.30
C VAL A 182 -9.18 -0.79 -5.75
N LYS A 183 -10.23 -0.01 -6.07
CA LYS A 183 -10.68 0.19 -7.46
C LYS A 183 -9.60 0.86 -8.30
N ALA A 184 -8.91 1.88 -7.76
CA ALA A 184 -7.82 2.55 -8.46
C ALA A 184 -6.65 1.60 -8.77
N LEU A 185 -6.29 0.72 -7.83
CA LEU A 185 -5.24 -0.30 -8.05
C LEU A 185 -5.63 -1.33 -9.13
N ILE A 186 -6.92 -1.71 -9.21
CA ILE A 186 -7.42 -2.60 -10.26
C ILE A 186 -7.38 -1.91 -11.63
N GLU A 187 -7.70 -0.62 -11.68
CA GLU A 187 -7.60 0.21 -12.90
C GLU A 187 -6.15 0.27 -13.40
N GLU A 188 -5.21 0.66 -12.53
CA GLU A 188 -3.79 0.72 -12.81
C GLU A 188 -3.24 -0.65 -13.27
N GLY A 189 -3.69 -1.73 -12.63
CA GLY A 189 -3.34 -3.09 -13.01
C GLY A 189 -3.83 -3.47 -14.42
N SER A 190 -5.00 -2.98 -14.83
CA SER A 190 -5.53 -3.19 -16.17
C SER A 190 -4.79 -2.35 -17.22
N GLU A 191 -4.46 -1.09 -16.93
CA GLU A 191 -3.67 -0.23 -17.81
C GLU A 191 -2.23 -0.75 -18.02
N SER A 192 -1.65 -1.33 -16.98
CA SER A 192 -0.31 -1.95 -17.05
C SER A 192 -0.30 -3.36 -17.64
N GLY A 193 -1.46 -3.92 -18.05
CA GLY A 193 -1.58 -5.23 -18.66
C GLY A 193 -1.46 -6.41 -17.69
N VAL A 194 -1.58 -6.16 -16.38
CA VAL A 194 -1.63 -7.22 -15.34
C VAL A 194 -2.96 -7.94 -15.35
N PHE A 195 -4.06 -7.21 -15.64
CA PHE A 195 -5.41 -7.74 -15.79
C PHE A 195 -5.94 -7.49 -17.19
N GLU A 196 -6.67 -8.46 -17.72
CA GLU A 196 -7.49 -8.24 -18.91
C GLU A 196 -8.71 -7.39 -18.59
N ILE A 197 -9.25 -6.70 -19.62
CA ILE A 197 -10.45 -5.83 -19.46
C ILE A 197 -11.63 -6.61 -18.88
N ASN A 198 -11.81 -7.87 -19.30
CA ASN A 198 -12.88 -8.73 -18.80
C ASN A 198 -12.71 -9.10 -17.33
N GLU A 199 -11.47 -9.38 -16.90
CA GLU A 199 -11.14 -9.67 -15.48
C GLU A 199 -11.41 -8.46 -14.60
N LYS A 200 -10.97 -7.27 -15.01
CA LYS A 200 -11.29 -6.00 -14.35
C LYS A 200 -12.79 -5.83 -14.17
N ASN A 201 -13.57 -6.02 -15.26
CA ASN A 201 -15.03 -5.85 -15.23
C ASN A 201 -15.69 -6.85 -14.26
N MET A 202 -15.23 -8.09 -14.20
CA MET A 202 -15.71 -9.10 -13.25
C MET A 202 -15.41 -8.70 -11.81
N ILE A 203 -14.18 -8.28 -11.49
CA ILE A 203 -13.79 -7.86 -10.13
C ILE A 203 -14.65 -6.67 -9.67
N VAL A 204 -14.76 -5.65 -10.51
CA VAL A 204 -15.58 -4.45 -10.20
C VAL A 204 -17.06 -4.83 -10.07
N GLY A 205 -17.57 -5.77 -10.89
CA GLY A 205 -18.91 -6.31 -10.79
C GLY A 205 -19.21 -6.98 -9.45
N VAL A 206 -18.29 -7.82 -8.97
CA VAL A 206 -18.39 -8.49 -7.66
C VAL A 206 -18.37 -7.47 -6.52
N MET A 207 -17.49 -6.45 -6.59
CA MET A 207 -17.44 -5.39 -5.58
C MET A 207 -18.75 -4.60 -5.50
N ARG A 208 -19.37 -4.29 -6.65
CA ARG A 208 -20.68 -3.62 -6.70
C ARG A 208 -21.81 -4.49 -6.15
N LEU A 209 -21.70 -5.81 -6.31
CA LEU A 209 -22.71 -6.74 -5.81
C LEU A 209 -22.77 -6.74 -4.30
N ALA A 210 -21.61 -6.68 -3.63
CA ALA A 210 -21.51 -6.70 -2.17
C ALA A 210 -22.22 -5.51 -1.48
N ASP A 211 -22.32 -4.37 -2.17
CA ASP A 211 -22.88 -3.13 -1.63
C ASP A 211 -24.39 -2.97 -1.91
N LYS A 212 -25.00 -3.89 -2.69
CA LYS A 212 -26.40 -3.75 -3.05
C LYS A 212 -27.31 -4.49 -2.09
N PRO A 213 -28.37 -3.87 -1.62
CA PRO A 213 -29.42 -4.54 -0.83
C PRO A 213 -30.15 -5.59 -1.67
N VAL A 214 -30.72 -6.59 -1.02
CA VAL A 214 -31.50 -7.66 -1.67
C VAL A 214 -32.60 -7.09 -2.57
N ARG A 215 -33.20 -5.97 -2.18
CA ARG A 215 -34.20 -5.23 -2.95
C ARG A 215 -33.78 -4.89 -4.39
N ALA A 216 -32.46 -4.70 -4.63
CA ALA A 216 -31.96 -4.38 -5.97
C ALA A 216 -31.96 -5.57 -6.94
N PHE A 217 -32.18 -6.80 -6.44
CA PHE A 217 -32.13 -8.05 -7.22
C PHE A 217 -33.41 -8.86 -7.13
N MET A 218 -34.27 -8.57 -6.15
CA MET A 218 -35.53 -9.31 -5.98
C MET A 218 -36.50 -9.00 -7.11
N VAL A 219 -37.30 -10.00 -7.47
CA VAL A 219 -38.45 -9.83 -8.34
C VAL A 219 -39.63 -9.41 -7.46
N PRO A 220 -40.40 -8.35 -7.80
CA PRO A 220 -41.62 -7.98 -7.09
C PRO A 220 -42.58 -9.13 -7.05
N ARG A 221 -43.34 -9.27 -5.96
CA ARG A 221 -44.27 -10.37 -5.75
C ARG A 221 -45.30 -10.50 -6.89
N ILE A 222 -45.76 -9.40 -7.44
CA ILE A 222 -46.73 -9.35 -8.55
C ILE A 222 -46.20 -9.95 -9.84
N ASP A 223 -44.87 -10.01 -10.01
CA ASP A 223 -44.21 -10.53 -11.20
C ASP A 223 -43.72 -11.97 -11.00
N VAL A 224 -43.97 -12.57 -9.82
CA VAL A 224 -43.51 -13.93 -9.51
C VAL A 224 -44.65 -14.92 -9.84
N GLU A 225 -44.27 -15.91 -10.67
CA GLU A 225 -45.21 -17.03 -10.95
C GLU A 225 -45.37 -17.91 -9.72
N MET A 226 -46.63 -18.08 -9.30
CA MET A 226 -47.01 -18.83 -8.12
C MET A 226 -48.01 -19.93 -8.46
N LEU A 227 -48.00 -20.98 -7.67
CA LEU A 227 -48.88 -22.13 -7.81
C LEU A 227 -49.63 -22.38 -6.49
N ALA A 228 -50.92 -22.60 -6.54
CA ALA A 228 -51.70 -23.01 -5.36
C ALA A 228 -51.33 -24.45 -4.96
N VAL A 229 -51.32 -24.74 -3.65
CA VAL A 229 -50.93 -26.06 -3.12
C VAL A 229 -51.91 -27.16 -3.54
N ASP A 230 -53.14 -26.78 -3.84
CA ASP A 230 -54.24 -27.63 -4.28
C ASP A 230 -54.47 -27.66 -5.80
N ALA A 231 -53.53 -27.04 -6.56
CA ALA A 231 -53.60 -27.02 -8.02
C ALA A 231 -53.57 -28.44 -8.61
N GLY A 232 -54.35 -28.63 -9.66
CA GLY A 232 -54.43 -29.89 -10.38
C GLY A 232 -53.22 -30.15 -11.28
N LEU A 233 -53.10 -31.39 -11.75
CA LEU A 233 -52.02 -31.76 -12.66
C LEU A 233 -52.03 -30.92 -13.95
N ASP A 234 -53.22 -30.66 -14.48
CA ASP A 234 -53.37 -29.88 -15.71
C ASP A 234 -52.88 -28.45 -15.56
N ASP A 235 -53.18 -27.80 -14.41
CA ASP A 235 -52.72 -26.45 -14.09
C ASP A 235 -51.18 -26.40 -14.00
N VAL A 236 -50.59 -27.39 -13.33
CA VAL A 236 -49.10 -27.50 -13.24
C VAL A 236 -48.48 -27.70 -14.60
N LEU A 237 -49.05 -28.55 -15.45
CA LEU A 237 -48.57 -28.81 -16.79
C LEU A 237 -48.72 -27.59 -17.71
N GLU A 238 -49.81 -26.83 -17.59
CA GLU A 238 -49.99 -25.59 -18.31
C GLU A 238 -48.97 -24.55 -17.93
N LEU A 239 -48.72 -24.35 -16.62
CA LEU A 239 -47.73 -23.45 -16.09
C LEU A 239 -46.31 -23.82 -16.61
N LEU A 240 -45.96 -25.11 -16.60
CA LEU A 240 -44.70 -25.62 -17.10
C LEU A 240 -44.49 -25.43 -18.63
N LYS A 241 -45.57 -25.41 -19.39
CA LYS A 241 -45.54 -25.19 -20.85
C LYS A 241 -45.40 -23.72 -21.22
N THR A 242 -46.00 -22.82 -20.41
CA THR A 242 -46.11 -21.39 -20.69
C THR A 242 -44.93 -20.58 -20.14
N THR A 243 -44.21 -21.10 -19.14
CA THR A 243 -43.12 -20.39 -18.47
C THR A 243 -41.78 -21.06 -18.67
N CYS A 244 -40.72 -20.26 -18.63
CA CYS A 244 -39.35 -20.74 -18.70
C CYS A 244 -38.70 -20.98 -17.31
N TYR A 245 -39.49 -20.84 -16.24
CA TYR A 245 -38.94 -20.94 -14.89
C TYR A 245 -38.82 -22.40 -14.44
N SER A 246 -37.81 -22.69 -13.67
CA SER A 246 -37.55 -24.02 -13.10
C SER A 246 -37.99 -24.17 -11.65
N ARG A 247 -38.49 -23.07 -11.03
CA ARG A 247 -38.91 -23.03 -9.63
C ARG A 247 -40.11 -22.11 -9.53
N PHE A 248 -41.15 -22.57 -8.81
CA PHE A 248 -42.41 -21.86 -8.56
C PHE A 248 -42.60 -21.71 -7.08
N LEU A 249 -43.06 -20.53 -6.63
CA LEU A 249 -43.52 -20.37 -5.27
C LEU A 249 -44.87 -21.09 -5.10
N VAL A 250 -45.04 -21.81 -4.00
CA VAL A 250 -46.30 -22.49 -3.67
C VAL A 250 -46.92 -21.79 -2.48
N TYR A 251 -48.19 -21.40 -2.63
CA TYR A 251 -48.99 -20.74 -1.61
C TYR A 251 -50.18 -21.57 -1.19
N GLU A 252 -50.73 -21.30 0.01
CA GLU A 252 -51.91 -21.90 0.56
C GLU A 252 -52.93 -20.82 0.90
N ASP A 253 -54.15 -20.95 0.39
CA ASP A 253 -55.31 -20.04 0.54
C ASP A 253 -55.03 -18.63 -0.01
N ASP A 254 -54.00 -17.94 0.43
CA ASP A 254 -53.61 -16.59 0.02
C ASP A 254 -52.19 -16.57 -0.49
N THR A 255 -51.92 -15.76 -1.52
CA THR A 255 -50.59 -15.52 -2.09
C THR A 255 -49.58 -14.97 -1.07
N ASP A 256 -50.04 -14.46 0.07
CA ASP A 256 -49.18 -14.06 1.19
C ASP A 256 -48.72 -15.24 2.06
N ASN A 257 -49.41 -16.35 2.02
CA ASN A 257 -49.08 -17.56 2.77
C ASN A 257 -48.23 -18.52 1.94
N ILE A 258 -46.92 -18.24 1.84
CA ILE A 258 -45.96 -19.02 1.05
C ILE A 258 -45.52 -20.25 1.84
N LEU A 259 -45.76 -21.45 1.32
CA LEU A 259 -45.33 -22.72 1.89
C LEU A 259 -43.84 -23.02 1.55
N GLY A 260 -43.39 -22.62 0.35
CA GLY A 260 -42.06 -22.89 -0.14
C GLY A 260 -41.98 -22.86 -1.65
N ILE A 261 -41.04 -23.63 -2.22
CA ILE A 261 -40.89 -23.77 -3.68
C ILE A 261 -41.09 -25.17 -4.17
N LEU A 262 -41.67 -25.27 -5.37
CA LEU A 262 -41.76 -26.47 -6.17
C LEU A 262 -40.74 -26.41 -7.30
N HIS A 263 -39.94 -27.45 -7.49
CA HIS A 263 -39.03 -27.57 -8.59
C HIS A 263 -39.64 -28.33 -9.75
N THR A 264 -39.54 -27.80 -10.97
CA THR A 264 -39.95 -28.46 -12.21
C THR A 264 -39.38 -29.88 -12.33
N ARG A 265 -38.18 -30.10 -11.87
CA ARG A 265 -37.52 -31.42 -11.89
C ARG A 265 -38.23 -32.42 -11.00
N ASP A 266 -38.73 -32.01 -9.84
CA ASP A 266 -39.43 -32.91 -8.91
C ASP A 266 -40.77 -33.33 -9.51
N VAL A 267 -41.49 -32.40 -10.16
CA VAL A 267 -42.71 -32.69 -10.91
C VAL A 267 -42.42 -33.66 -12.06
N LEU A 268 -41.39 -33.44 -12.84
CA LEU A 268 -41.03 -34.33 -13.94
C LEU A 268 -40.69 -35.75 -13.44
N THR A 269 -39.99 -35.87 -12.33
CA THR A 269 -39.64 -37.16 -11.73
C THR A 269 -40.92 -37.89 -11.29
N MET A 270 -41.87 -37.18 -10.63
CA MET A 270 -43.17 -37.75 -10.24
C MET A 270 -43.93 -38.25 -11.42
N LEU A 271 -43.98 -37.49 -12.52
CA LEU A 271 -44.68 -37.90 -13.77
C LEU A 271 -44.08 -39.16 -14.38
N LEU A 272 -42.73 -39.27 -14.40
CA LEU A 272 -42.05 -40.45 -14.92
C LEU A 272 -42.27 -41.70 -14.08
N ASP A 273 -42.38 -41.54 -12.75
CA ASP A 273 -42.64 -42.62 -11.79
C ASP A 273 -44.15 -43.02 -11.73
N LYS A 274 -45.01 -42.33 -12.50
CA LYS A 274 -46.44 -42.51 -12.51
C LYS A 274 -47.11 -42.40 -11.14
N ASN A 275 -46.64 -41.57 -10.29
CA ASN A 275 -47.19 -41.27 -8.99
C ASN A 275 -48.27 -40.18 -9.07
N ASP A 276 -49.17 -40.16 -8.11
CA ASP A 276 -50.20 -39.10 -8.01
C ASP A 276 -49.54 -37.78 -7.58
N LEU A 277 -50.03 -36.67 -8.12
CA LEU A 277 -49.57 -35.34 -7.80
C LEU A 277 -49.91 -34.97 -6.34
N ASN A 278 -48.90 -34.74 -5.54
CA ASN A 278 -49.06 -34.19 -4.19
C ASN A 278 -48.08 -33.04 -3.98
N ILE A 279 -48.50 -31.83 -4.37
CA ILE A 279 -47.66 -30.63 -4.32
C ILE A 279 -47.14 -30.37 -2.90
N ARG A 280 -47.99 -30.55 -1.87
CA ARG A 280 -47.65 -30.32 -0.46
C ARG A 280 -46.43 -31.14 0.01
N GLN A 281 -46.30 -32.37 -0.47
CA GLN A 281 -45.14 -33.23 -0.14
C GLN A 281 -43.89 -32.87 -0.91
N MET A 282 -44.03 -32.24 -2.07
CA MET A 282 -42.94 -31.87 -2.98
C MET A 282 -42.37 -30.49 -2.67
N VAL A 283 -43.08 -29.66 -1.91
CA VAL A 283 -42.66 -28.30 -1.55
C VAL A 283 -41.45 -28.34 -0.63
N LYS A 284 -40.43 -27.59 -1.02
CA LYS A 284 -39.20 -27.40 -0.21
C LYS A 284 -39.22 -26.04 0.45
N LYS A 285 -38.94 -26.00 1.75
CA LYS A 285 -38.80 -24.75 2.49
C LYS A 285 -37.64 -23.93 1.95
N VAL A 286 -37.81 -22.63 1.91
CA VAL A 286 -36.81 -21.67 1.47
C VAL A 286 -36.41 -20.73 2.61
N PRO A 287 -35.16 -20.28 2.68
CA PRO A 287 -34.79 -19.24 3.62
C PRO A 287 -35.48 -17.93 3.26
N VAL A 288 -35.88 -17.16 4.28
CA VAL A 288 -36.45 -15.82 4.13
C VAL A 288 -35.41 -14.82 4.58
N PHE A 289 -35.19 -13.80 3.77
CA PHE A 289 -34.26 -12.72 4.04
C PHE A 289 -34.97 -11.37 4.09
N SER A 290 -34.43 -10.42 4.87
CA SER A 290 -34.91 -9.04 4.80
C SER A 290 -34.51 -8.42 3.45
N GLU A 291 -35.34 -7.55 2.91
CA GLU A 291 -35.06 -6.83 1.66
C GLU A 291 -34.01 -5.71 1.83
N THR A 292 -33.68 -5.33 3.09
CA THR A 292 -32.74 -4.27 3.47
C THR A 292 -31.36 -4.83 3.78
#